data_07ae5307cff52c1716ac36e7adb1ffb3
#
_entry.id   07ae5307cff52c1716ac36e7adb1ffb3
#
_cell.length_a   1.000
_cell.length_b   1.000
_cell.length_c   1.000
_cell.angle_alpha   90.00
_cell.angle_beta   90.00
_cell.angle_gamma   90.00
#
_symmetry.space_group_name_H-M   'P 1'
#
loop_
_entity.id
_entity.type
_entity.pdbx_description
1 polymer ?
#
loop_
_entity_poly.entity_id
_entity_poly.type
_entity_poly.pdbx_seq_one_letter_code
_entity_poly.pdbx_strand_id
1 'polypeptide(L)'
;MQNRQAERIKRRKKIRRRRIVAFIVLPILTLILAVGGYAAYLYYTASDVLKDSYDGSTVSERAVNPADDNVSVLFMGVDDSDVRNSGKGSRTDALLLATFNDDDKTVKLLSIPRDSYVYIPDKGTYSKITHAHAYGGVEYTINTVENLLQVPVDYYVKMNFNAFVDVVDALGGITVDVPYTFSEQNSKDKAGAITIEEGTQTLDGEEALAFARTRKKDSDIERGKRQQQLIQAIVEKASSASSITKYANVIQGIGKNMKTNMTFAEMKGFTNYVMASDLSIESLNLKGSDS
;
A
#
# COMPACT_ATOMS: atom_id res chain seq x y z
N MET A 1 -12.50 73.24 9.09
CA MET A 1 -11.34 72.46 8.56
C MET A 1 -11.28 71.04 9.13
N GLN A 2 -11.62 70.77 10.38
CA GLN A 2 -11.50 69.46 11.06
C GLN A 2 -12.35 68.33 10.42
N ASN A 3 -13.57 68.61 9.94
CA ASN A 3 -14.44 67.57 9.35
C ASN A 3 -13.87 66.95 8.06
N ARG A 4 -13.21 67.76 7.21
CA ARG A 4 -12.61 67.25 5.97
C ARG A 4 -11.38 66.37 6.20
N GLN A 5 -10.64 66.58 7.27
CA GLN A 5 -9.51 65.74 7.66
C GLN A 5 -9.99 64.39 8.20
N ALA A 6 -11.04 64.36 9.01
CA ALA A 6 -11.63 63.13 9.55
C ALA A 6 -12.20 62.25 8.41
N GLU A 7 -12.82 62.80 7.41
CA GLU A 7 -13.34 62.03 6.24
C GLU A 7 -12.21 61.45 5.38
N ARG A 8 -11.12 62.20 5.20
CA ARG A 8 -9.92 61.72 4.49
C ARG A 8 -9.25 60.54 5.19
N ILE A 9 -9.17 60.57 6.54
CA ILE A 9 -8.65 59.47 7.36
C ILE A 9 -9.55 58.23 7.26
N LYS A 10 -10.87 58.40 7.37
CA LYS A 10 -11.84 57.28 7.19
C LYS A 10 -11.75 56.65 5.81
N ARG A 11 -11.62 57.47 4.75
CA ARG A 11 -11.49 56.99 3.37
C ARG A 11 -10.18 56.25 3.14
N ARG A 12 -9.04 56.73 3.70
CA ARG A 12 -7.74 56.02 3.65
C ARG A 12 -7.76 54.70 4.40
N LYS A 13 -8.37 54.64 5.59
CA LYS A 13 -8.55 53.37 6.36
C LYS A 13 -9.39 52.37 5.57
N LYS A 14 -10.49 52.81 4.92
CA LYS A 14 -11.36 51.96 4.10
C LYS A 14 -10.62 51.41 2.87
N ILE A 15 -9.81 52.23 2.20
CA ILE A 15 -9.02 51.79 1.03
C ILE A 15 -7.91 50.82 1.46
N ARG A 16 -7.22 51.09 2.59
CA ARG A 16 -6.19 50.20 3.12
C ARG A 16 -6.78 48.84 3.51
N ARG A 17 -7.93 48.84 4.17
CA ARG A 17 -8.65 47.60 4.55
C ARG A 17 -9.06 46.82 3.31
N ARG A 18 -9.59 47.45 2.27
CA ARG A 18 -9.95 46.79 1.00
C ARG A 18 -8.71 46.20 0.31
N ARG A 19 -7.57 46.88 0.32
CA ARG A 19 -6.33 46.34 -0.25
C ARG A 19 -5.81 45.15 0.55
N ILE A 20 -5.86 45.18 1.89
CA ILE A 20 -5.48 44.05 2.74
C ILE A 20 -6.39 42.84 2.42
N VAL A 21 -7.70 43.03 2.33
CA VAL A 21 -8.64 41.96 1.97
C VAL A 21 -8.34 41.41 0.57
N ALA A 22 -8.12 42.29 -0.42
CA ALA A 22 -7.89 41.85 -1.80
C ALA A 22 -6.54 41.14 -1.99
N PHE A 23 -5.48 41.55 -1.32
CA PHE A 23 -4.13 41.04 -1.56
C PHE A 23 -3.66 40.00 -0.54
N ILE A 24 -4.34 39.83 0.60
CA ILE A 24 -3.96 38.85 1.63
C ILE A 24 -5.09 37.87 1.88
N VAL A 25 -6.29 38.35 2.21
CA VAL A 25 -7.40 37.46 2.60
C VAL A 25 -7.94 36.66 1.41
N LEU A 26 -8.09 37.29 0.25
CA LEU A 26 -8.62 36.61 -0.92
C LEU A 26 -7.71 35.48 -1.42
N PRO A 27 -6.38 35.64 -1.57
CA PRO A 27 -5.49 34.54 -1.93
C PRO A 27 -5.46 33.41 -0.89
N ILE A 28 -5.51 33.73 0.40
CA ILE A 28 -5.59 32.72 1.46
C ILE A 28 -6.91 31.95 1.35
N LEU A 29 -8.03 32.64 1.14
CA LEU A 29 -9.33 32.00 0.98
C LEU A 29 -9.36 31.10 -0.27
N THR A 30 -8.81 31.57 -1.40
CA THR A 30 -8.72 30.75 -2.62
C THR A 30 -7.83 29.53 -2.42
N LEU A 31 -6.72 29.66 -1.67
CA LEU A 31 -5.86 28.52 -1.32
C LEU A 31 -6.61 27.51 -0.47
N ILE A 32 -7.32 27.97 0.57
CA ILE A 32 -8.12 27.08 1.44
C ILE A 32 -9.19 26.35 0.62
N LEU A 33 -9.88 27.05 -0.29
CA LEU A 33 -10.88 26.44 -1.17
C LEU A 33 -10.26 25.45 -2.16
N ALA A 34 -9.07 25.73 -2.69
CA ALA A 34 -8.37 24.83 -3.58
C ALA A 34 -7.93 23.55 -2.85
N VAL A 35 -7.35 23.68 -1.64
CA VAL A 35 -6.95 22.53 -0.81
C VAL A 35 -8.18 21.72 -0.38
N GLY A 36 -9.25 22.39 0.07
CA GLY A 36 -10.50 21.72 0.45
C GLY A 36 -11.17 21.01 -0.73
N GLY A 37 -11.19 21.66 -1.91
CA GLY A 37 -11.71 21.08 -3.15
C GLY A 37 -10.90 19.85 -3.60
N TYR A 38 -9.58 19.92 -3.50
CA TYR A 38 -8.71 18.78 -3.81
C TYR A 38 -8.88 17.62 -2.81
N ALA A 39 -8.97 17.92 -1.51
CA ALA A 39 -9.24 16.92 -0.50
C ALA A 39 -10.60 16.23 -0.72
N ALA A 40 -11.64 16.98 -1.05
CA ALA A 40 -12.94 16.44 -1.41
C ALA A 40 -12.89 15.57 -2.67
N TYR A 41 -12.19 16.02 -3.70
CA TYR A 41 -11.95 15.22 -4.91
C TYR A 41 -11.26 13.89 -4.61
N LEU A 42 -10.19 13.89 -3.81
CA LEU A 42 -9.51 12.66 -3.37
C LEU A 42 -10.46 11.75 -2.60
N TYR A 43 -11.26 12.31 -1.69
CA TYR A 43 -12.21 11.55 -0.89
C TYR A 43 -13.24 10.83 -1.77
N TYR A 44 -13.85 11.53 -2.73
CA TYR A 44 -14.83 10.93 -3.63
C TYR A 44 -14.21 9.90 -4.57
N THR A 45 -13.04 10.19 -5.13
CA THR A 45 -12.30 9.25 -5.99
C THR A 45 -11.94 7.98 -5.21
N ALA A 46 -11.39 8.11 -4.01
CA ALA A 46 -11.04 6.96 -3.17
C ALA A 46 -12.28 6.15 -2.78
N SER A 47 -13.36 6.83 -2.34
CA SER A 47 -14.59 6.15 -1.97
C SER A 47 -15.22 5.36 -3.12
N ASP A 48 -15.15 5.87 -4.35
CA ASP A 48 -15.71 5.21 -5.53
C ASP A 48 -14.88 4.01 -5.95
N VAL A 49 -13.57 4.21 -6.08
CA VAL A 49 -12.61 3.15 -6.45
C VAL A 49 -12.61 2.01 -5.44
N LEU A 50 -12.64 2.32 -4.15
CA LEU A 50 -12.56 1.31 -3.10
C LEU A 50 -13.89 0.55 -2.90
N LYS A 51 -15.03 1.07 -3.34
CA LYS A 51 -16.27 0.29 -3.42
C LYS A 51 -16.13 -0.91 -4.36
N ASP A 52 -15.44 -0.73 -5.49
CA ASP A 52 -15.22 -1.81 -6.46
C ASP A 52 -14.18 -2.83 -5.96
N SER A 53 -13.30 -2.42 -5.05
CA SER A 53 -12.28 -3.28 -4.42
C SER A 53 -12.81 -4.03 -3.21
N TYR A 54 -13.85 -3.53 -2.55
CA TYR A 54 -14.49 -4.17 -1.40
C TYR A 54 -15.31 -5.37 -1.84
N ASP A 55 -15.01 -6.56 -1.30
CA ASP A 55 -15.70 -7.79 -1.69
C ASP A 55 -16.77 -8.26 -0.68
N GLY A 56 -16.94 -7.53 0.43
CA GLY A 56 -17.95 -7.81 1.45
C GLY A 56 -17.69 -9.06 2.29
N SER A 57 -16.53 -9.70 2.15
CA SER A 57 -16.20 -10.89 2.93
C SER A 57 -15.89 -10.54 4.39
N THR A 58 -16.36 -11.36 5.32
CA THR A 58 -15.99 -11.29 6.74
C THR A 58 -15.01 -12.41 7.01
N VAL A 59 -13.74 -12.05 7.23
CA VAL A 59 -12.66 -13.02 7.46
C VAL A 59 -12.29 -13.16 8.93
N SER A 60 -12.63 -12.18 9.76
CA SER A 60 -12.41 -12.20 11.21
C SER A 60 -13.72 -12.06 11.97
N GLU A 61 -13.86 -12.82 13.06
CA GLU A 61 -14.96 -12.65 14.01
C GLU A 61 -14.72 -11.44 14.97
N ARG A 62 -13.51 -10.85 14.93
CA ARG A 62 -13.15 -9.69 15.74
C ARG A 62 -13.73 -8.42 15.14
N ALA A 63 -14.49 -7.68 15.92
CA ALA A 63 -14.92 -6.33 15.57
C ALA A 63 -13.80 -5.36 15.97
N VAL A 64 -12.90 -5.04 15.03
CA VAL A 64 -11.76 -4.14 15.26
C VAL A 64 -11.85 -2.89 14.41
N ASN A 65 -11.32 -1.77 14.93
CA ASN A 65 -11.23 -0.50 14.22
C ASN A 65 -9.75 -0.10 14.10
N PRO A 66 -9.20 0.00 12.88
CA PRO A 66 -7.79 0.36 12.69
C PRO A 66 -7.38 1.74 13.25
N ALA A 67 -8.34 2.58 13.63
CA ALA A 67 -8.06 3.87 14.25
C ALA A 67 -7.69 3.78 15.73
N ASP A 68 -8.15 2.73 16.42
CA ASP A 68 -8.11 2.64 17.88
C ASP A 68 -7.62 1.28 18.40
N ASP A 69 -7.56 0.26 17.54
CA ASP A 69 -7.25 -1.12 17.91
C ASP A 69 -5.96 -1.62 17.24
N ASN A 70 -5.31 -2.59 17.88
CA ASN A 70 -4.26 -3.37 17.26
C ASN A 70 -4.85 -4.31 16.21
N VAL A 71 -4.40 -4.20 14.97
CA VAL A 71 -4.96 -4.94 13.84
C VAL A 71 -3.90 -5.66 13.03
N SER A 72 -4.33 -6.71 12.34
CA SER A 72 -3.50 -7.48 11.42
C SER A 72 -4.06 -7.43 10.00
N VAL A 73 -3.17 -7.25 9.02
CA VAL A 73 -3.51 -7.18 7.60
C VAL A 73 -2.65 -8.18 6.83
N LEU A 74 -3.27 -9.11 6.12
CA LEU A 74 -2.58 -10.04 5.24
C LEU A 74 -2.52 -9.49 3.82
N PHE A 75 -1.33 -9.14 3.35
CA PHE A 75 -1.07 -8.78 1.96
C PHE A 75 -0.77 -10.02 1.14
N MET A 76 -1.52 -10.19 0.04
CA MET A 76 -1.40 -11.31 -0.89
C MET A 76 -1.10 -10.79 -2.29
N GLY A 77 0.10 -11.05 -2.79
CA GLY A 77 0.46 -10.85 -4.18
C GLY A 77 0.11 -12.10 -4.98
N VAL A 78 -0.79 -11.97 -5.95
CA VAL A 78 -1.24 -13.10 -6.78
C VAL A 78 -0.85 -12.89 -8.25
N ASP A 79 -0.53 -13.98 -8.91
CA ASP A 79 -0.32 -14.01 -10.35
C ASP A 79 -1.63 -14.37 -11.07
N ASP A 80 -2.48 -13.36 -11.27
CA ASP A 80 -3.74 -13.46 -12.01
C ASP A 80 -3.57 -13.00 -13.46
N SER A 81 -2.38 -13.12 -14.05
CA SER A 81 -2.15 -12.72 -15.44
C SER A 81 -3.02 -13.58 -16.38
N ASP A 82 -3.67 -12.92 -17.35
CA ASP A 82 -4.50 -13.57 -18.38
C ASP A 82 -3.75 -14.68 -19.13
N VAL A 83 -2.41 -14.59 -19.16
CA VAL A 83 -1.52 -15.56 -19.82
C VAL A 83 -1.45 -16.89 -19.03
N ARG A 84 -1.62 -16.85 -17.71
CA ARG A 84 -1.49 -18.03 -16.83
C ARG A 84 -2.83 -18.58 -16.32
N ASN A 85 -3.91 -17.85 -16.54
CA ASN A 85 -5.25 -18.18 -16.02
C ASN A 85 -5.97 -19.25 -16.88
N SER A 86 -5.25 -20.30 -17.25
CA SER A 86 -5.80 -21.45 -17.99
C SER A 86 -6.63 -22.39 -17.10
N GLY A 87 -7.57 -21.86 -16.29
CA GLY A 87 -8.53 -22.66 -15.52
C GLY A 87 -7.97 -23.31 -14.25
N LYS A 88 -6.75 -23.00 -13.82
CA LYS A 88 -6.20 -23.39 -12.52
C LYS A 88 -6.22 -22.16 -11.61
N GLY A 89 -6.66 -22.32 -10.37
CA GLY A 89 -6.69 -21.22 -9.39
C GLY A 89 -5.33 -20.54 -9.27
N SER A 90 -5.32 -19.21 -9.12
CA SER A 90 -4.10 -18.41 -8.97
C SER A 90 -3.37 -18.78 -7.67
N ARG A 91 -2.05 -18.62 -7.67
CA ARG A 91 -1.20 -18.86 -6.51
C ARG A 91 -0.74 -17.56 -5.90
N THR A 92 -0.55 -17.57 -4.57
CA THR A 92 0.10 -16.44 -3.90
C THR A 92 1.62 -16.55 -4.08
N ASP A 93 2.21 -15.55 -4.74
CA ASP A 93 3.66 -15.45 -4.93
C ASP A 93 4.33 -14.62 -3.83
N ALA A 94 3.57 -13.77 -3.16
CA ALA A 94 3.97 -13.01 -1.98
C ALA A 94 2.90 -13.12 -0.90
N LEU A 95 3.32 -13.41 0.33
CA LEU A 95 2.50 -13.42 1.53
C LEU A 95 3.23 -12.59 2.60
N LEU A 96 2.61 -11.52 3.05
CA LEU A 96 3.16 -10.63 4.06
C LEU A 96 2.07 -10.32 5.09
N LEU A 97 2.30 -10.68 6.35
CA LEU A 97 1.44 -10.28 7.45
C LEU A 97 2.00 -9.01 8.09
N ALA A 98 1.22 -7.94 8.06
CA ALA A 98 1.50 -6.70 8.78
C ALA A 98 0.65 -6.66 10.05
N THR A 99 1.27 -6.45 11.21
CA THR A 99 0.58 -6.21 12.47
C THR A 99 0.85 -4.77 12.90
N PHE A 100 -0.23 -4.05 13.15
CA PHE A 100 -0.24 -2.65 13.54
C PHE A 100 -0.53 -2.57 15.04
N ASN A 101 0.37 -1.97 15.79
CA ASN A 101 0.19 -1.70 17.21
C ASN A 101 -0.06 -0.20 17.40
N ASP A 102 -1.27 0.15 17.87
CA ASP A 102 -1.66 1.55 18.04
C ASP A 102 -1.01 2.18 19.27
N ASP A 103 -0.77 1.42 20.32
CA ASP A 103 -0.17 1.92 21.57
C ASP A 103 1.28 2.39 21.34
N ASP A 104 2.08 1.58 20.65
CA ASP A 104 3.51 1.82 20.42
C ASP A 104 3.80 2.49 19.07
N LYS A 105 2.79 2.72 18.22
CA LYS A 105 2.92 3.18 16.82
C LYS A 105 3.93 2.35 16.02
N THR A 106 3.94 1.03 16.23
CA THR A 106 4.83 0.10 15.54
C THR A 106 4.09 -0.73 14.51
N VAL A 107 4.76 -1.04 13.41
CA VAL A 107 4.29 -1.97 12.38
C VAL A 107 5.30 -3.09 12.24
N LYS A 108 4.88 -4.33 12.45
CA LYS A 108 5.73 -5.51 12.21
C LYS A 108 5.31 -6.17 10.91
N LEU A 109 6.27 -6.36 10.01
CA LEU A 109 6.09 -6.99 8.72
C LEU A 109 6.71 -8.38 8.73
N LEU A 110 5.89 -9.43 8.71
CA LEU A 110 6.33 -10.82 8.64
C LEU A 110 6.16 -11.36 7.21
N SER A 111 7.27 -11.63 6.53
CA SER A 111 7.25 -12.34 5.25
C SER A 111 7.11 -13.85 5.48
N ILE A 112 6.13 -14.46 4.80
CA ILE A 112 5.86 -15.91 4.82
C ILE A 112 6.34 -16.48 3.48
N PRO A 113 7.39 -17.34 3.46
CA PRO A 113 7.88 -17.92 2.21
C PRO A 113 6.78 -18.76 1.53
N ARG A 114 6.54 -18.51 0.25
CA ARG A 114 5.45 -19.19 -0.51
C ARG A 114 5.59 -20.71 -0.58
N ASP A 115 6.83 -21.21 -0.46
CA ASP A 115 7.15 -22.63 -0.52
C ASP A 115 7.12 -23.30 0.87
N SER A 116 6.70 -22.57 1.95
CA SER A 116 6.52 -23.13 3.29
C SER A 116 5.59 -24.32 3.25
N TYR A 117 6.02 -25.49 3.72
CA TYR A 117 5.24 -26.70 3.79
C TYR A 117 4.42 -26.71 5.09
N VAL A 118 3.12 -26.49 4.96
CA VAL A 118 2.21 -26.23 6.07
C VAL A 118 0.94 -27.08 5.96
N TYR A 119 0.25 -27.25 7.09
CA TYR A 119 -1.09 -27.83 7.08
C TYR A 119 -2.10 -26.81 6.57
N ILE A 120 -2.92 -27.19 5.59
CA ILE A 120 -4.02 -26.40 5.02
C ILE A 120 -5.33 -26.94 5.61
N PRO A 121 -5.94 -26.26 6.62
CA PRO A 121 -7.05 -26.80 7.41
C PRO A 121 -8.24 -27.20 6.54
N ASP A 122 -8.68 -26.30 5.66
CA ASP A 122 -9.87 -26.50 4.82
C ASP A 122 -9.70 -27.62 3.78
N LYS A 123 -8.45 -27.98 3.48
CA LYS A 123 -8.12 -29.10 2.58
C LYS A 123 -7.82 -30.38 3.33
N GLY A 124 -7.54 -30.31 4.63
CA GLY A 124 -7.17 -31.47 5.46
C GLY A 124 -5.84 -32.11 5.08
N THR A 125 -4.88 -31.35 4.52
CA THR A 125 -3.60 -31.89 4.03
C THR A 125 -2.45 -30.91 4.19
N TYR A 126 -1.23 -31.45 4.19
CA TYR A 126 -0.02 -30.65 4.12
C TYR A 126 0.34 -30.33 2.67
N SER A 127 0.70 -29.08 2.41
CA SER A 127 1.16 -28.63 1.09
C SER A 127 1.96 -27.32 1.22
N LYS A 128 2.50 -26.83 0.10
CA LYS A 128 3.07 -25.47 0.06
C LYS A 128 1.96 -24.45 0.31
N ILE A 129 2.24 -23.42 1.14
CA ILE A 129 1.25 -22.41 1.51
C ILE A 129 0.66 -21.68 0.29
N THR A 130 1.45 -21.48 -0.77
CA THR A 130 0.99 -20.89 -2.04
C THR A 130 -0.17 -21.65 -2.68
N HIS A 131 -0.35 -22.95 -2.37
CA HIS A 131 -1.43 -23.76 -2.90
C HIS A 131 -2.77 -23.51 -2.18
N ALA A 132 -2.77 -22.94 -0.98
CA ALA A 132 -4.00 -22.62 -0.25
C ALA A 132 -4.91 -21.72 -1.10
N HIS A 133 -4.36 -20.67 -1.71
CA HIS A 133 -5.10 -19.79 -2.60
C HIS A 133 -5.64 -20.51 -3.84
N ALA A 134 -4.86 -21.42 -4.42
CA ALA A 134 -5.31 -22.20 -5.58
C ALA A 134 -6.43 -23.18 -5.25
N TYR A 135 -6.55 -23.64 -3.99
CA TYR A 135 -7.57 -24.56 -3.53
C TYR A 135 -8.89 -23.88 -3.16
N GLY A 136 -8.84 -22.74 -2.48
CA GLY A 136 -10.05 -22.07 -1.98
C GLY A 136 -9.91 -20.54 -1.84
N GLY A 137 -8.99 -19.92 -2.59
CA GLY A 137 -8.87 -18.46 -2.64
C GLY A 137 -8.38 -17.83 -1.35
N VAL A 138 -8.92 -16.66 -1.08
CA VAL A 138 -8.54 -15.81 0.07
C VAL A 138 -8.79 -16.52 1.39
N GLU A 139 -9.98 -17.10 1.56
CA GLU A 139 -10.42 -17.77 2.80
C GLU A 139 -9.45 -18.89 3.21
N TYR A 140 -9.14 -19.83 2.31
CA TYR A 140 -8.17 -20.90 2.59
C TYR A 140 -6.79 -20.37 2.93
N THR A 141 -6.37 -19.28 2.28
CA THR A 141 -5.08 -18.65 2.56
C THR A 141 -5.06 -18.08 3.98
N ILE A 142 -6.09 -17.36 4.38
CA ILE A 142 -6.21 -16.76 5.73
C ILE A 142 -6.23 -17.85 6.79
N ASN A 143 -7.12 -18.84 6.66
CA ASN A 143 -7.22 -19.97 7.62
C ASN A 143 -5.88 -20.72 7.76
N THR A 144 -5.13 -20.83 6.65
CA THR A 144 -3.81 -21.48 6.68
C THR A 144 -2.78 -20.61 7.42
N VAL A 145 -2.78 -19.29 7.20
CA VAL A 145 -1.88 -18.35 7.88
C VAL A 145 -2.20 -18.28 9.37
N GLU A 146 -3.47 -18.19 9.75
CA GLU A 146 -3.92 -18.20 11.14
C GLU A 146 -3.55 -19.50 11.84
N ASN A 147 -3.74 -20.64 11.17
CA ASN A 147 -3.33 -21.93 11.71
C ASN A 147 -1.81 -22.04 11.91
N LEU A 148 -1.02 -21.51 10.97
CA LEU A 148 0.45 -21.53 11.05
C LEU A 148 0.97 -20.63 12.16
N LEU A 149 0.45 -19.41 12.27
CA LEU A 149 1.02 -18.37 13.13
C LEU A 149 0.31 -18.26 14.48
N GLN A 150 -0.88 -18.81 14.62
CA GLN A 150 -1.76 -18.66 15.79
C GLN A 150 -2.05 -17.18 16.11
N VAL A 151 -2.17 -16.37 15.06
CA VAL A 151 -2.50 -14.93 15.11
C VAL A 151 -3.70 -14.70 14.21
N PRO A 152 -4.74 -13.98 14.66
CA PRO A 152 -5.89 -13.67 13.82
C PRO A 152 -5.49 -12.75 12.67
N VAL A 153 -6.18 -12.88 11.53
CA VAL A 153 -6.08 -11.98 10.38
C VAL A 153 -7.38 -11.18 10.31
N ASP A 154 -7.32 -9.90 10.65
CA ASP A 154 -8.50 -9.03 10.69
C ASP A 154 -8.90 -8.55 9.30
N TYR A 155 -7.89 -8.18 8.52
CA TYR A 155 -8.08 -7.65 7.17
C TYR A 155 -7.14 -8.33 6.17
N TYR A 156 -7.51 -8.24 4.90
CA TYR A 156 -6.61 -8.63 3.82
C TYR A 156 -6.61 -7.61 2.67
N VAL A 157 -5.51 -7.61 1.95
CA VAL A 157 -5.34 -6.91 0.68
C VAL A 157 -4.78 -7.90 -0.32
N LYS A 158 -5.59 -8.27 -1.31
CA LYS A 158 -5.17 -9.07 -2.45
C LYS A 158 -4.95 -8.18 -3.65
N MET A 159 -3.77 -8.23 -4.26
CA MET A 159 -3.45 -7.48 -5.46
C MET A 159 -2.70 -8.34 -6.48
N ASN A 160 -2.94 -8.07 -7.75
CA ASN A 160 -2.17 -8.67 -8.83
C ASN A 160 -0.93 -7.82 -9.16
N PHE A 161 -0.08 -8.33 -10.05
CA PHE A 161 1.15 -7.63 -10.45
C PHE A 161 0.91 -6.29 -11.13
N ASN A 162 -0.19 -6.14 -11.87
CA ASN A 162 -0.52 -4.87 -12.51
C ASN A 162 -0.81 -3.78 -11.46
N ALA A 163 -1.56 -4.10 -10.40
CA ALA A 163 -1.79 -3.15 -9.31
C ALA A 163 -0.49 -2.68 -8.67
N PHE A 164 0.46 -3.60 -8.46
CA PHE A 164 1.76 -3.26 -7.88
C PHE A 164 2.55 -2.32 -8.80
N VAL A 165 2.62 -2.64 -10.10
CA VAL A 165 3.28 -1.79 -11.11
C VAL A 165 2.64 -0.40 -11.14
N ASP A 166 1.30 -0.33 -11.23
CA ASP A 166 0.55 0.93 -11.30
C ASP A 166 0.79 1.82 -10.06
N VAL A 167 0.87 1.23 -8.86
CA VAL A 167 1.16 1.97 -7.61
C VAL A 167 2.55 2.59 -7.66
N VAL A 168 3.57 1.82 -8.01
CA VAL A 168 4.96 2.30 -8.05
C VAL A 168 5.12 3.39 -9.11
N ASP A 169 4.54 3.20 -10.30
CA ASP A 169 4.58 4.19 -11.39
C ASP A 169 3.83 5.47 -11.03
N ALA A 170 2.67 5.35 -10.39
CA ALA A 170 1.90 6.50 -9.94
C ALA A 170 2.65 7.33 -8.88
N LEU A 171 3.45 6.70 -8.02
CA LEU A 171 4.35 7.36 -7.08
C LEU A 171 5.57 8.00 -7.78
N GLY A 172 5.82 7.65 -9.04
CA GLY A 172 6.98 8.11 -9.83
C GLY A 172 8.25 7.37 -9.46
N GLY A 173 8.12 6.08 -9.16
CA GLY A 173 9.21 5.19 -8.78
C GLY A 173 9.53 5.22 -7.29
N ILE A 174 10.21 4.17 -6.83
CA ILE A 174 10.66 3.97 -5.46
C ILE A 174 12.17 3.73 -5.42
N THR A 175 12.85 4.23 -4.39
CA THR A 175 14.31 4.08 -4.24
C THR A 175 14.63 2.90 -3.34
N VAL A 176 15.45 1.98 -3.84
CA VAL A 176 15.90 0.79 -3.10
C VAL A 176 17.39 0.56 -3.29
N ASP A 177 17.99 -0.22 -2.40
CA ASP A 177 19.36 -0.72 -2.54
C ASP A 177 19.33 -2.11 -3.18
N VAL A 178 19.91 -2.23 -4.36
CA VAL A 178 19.97 -3.47 -5.15
C VAL A 178 21.25 -4.21 -4.84
N PRO A 179 21.19 -5.43 -4.25
CA PRO A 179 22.36 -6.09 -3.72
C PRO A 179 23.32 -6.68 -4.77
N TYR A 180 22.86 -6.83 -6.00
CA TYR A 180 23.65 -7.33 -7.14
C TYR A 180 22.93 -7.08 -8.47
N THR A 181 23.69 -6.94 -9.53
CA THR A 181 23.14 -6.85 -10.91
C THR A 181 22.48 -8.16 -11.33
N PHE A 182 21.26 -8.08 -11.86
CA PHE A 182 20.51 -9.21 -12.37
C PHE A 182 19.59 -8.83 -13.54
N SER A 183 19.16 -9.83 -14.32
CA SER A 183 18.13 -9.67 -15.35
C SER A 183 16.93 -10.56 -15.03
N GLU A 184 15.71 -10.04 -15.23
CA GLU A 184 14.47 -10.74 -14.93
C GLU A 184 13.44 -10.53 -16.06
N GLN A 185 12.36 -11.29 -16.03
CA GLN A 185 11.24 -11.12 -16.95
C GLN A 185 10.36 -9.93 -16.51
N ASN A 186 9.69 -9.30 -17.47
CA ASN A 186 8.70 -8.27 -17.20
C ASN A 186 7.33 -8.86 -16.80
N SER A 187 6.32 -8.00 -16.56
CA SER A 187 4.94 -8.41 -16.21
C SER A 187 4.27 -9.28 -17.29
N LYS A 188 4.77 -9.22 -18.53
CA LYS A 188 4.30 -10.02 -19.69
C LYS A 188 5.10 -11.30 -19.92
N ASP A 189 5.86 -11.75 -18.91
CA ASP A 189 6.69 -12.97 -18.95
C ASP A 189 7.78 -13.00 -20.04
N LYS A 190 8.17 -11.83 -20.58
CA LYS A 190 9.29 -11.74 -21.52
C LYS A 190 10.61 -11.87 -20.77
N ALA A 191 11.27 -13.01 -20.92
CA ALA A 191 12.53 -13.30 -20.23
C ALA A 191 13.64 -12.30 -20.59
N GLY A 192 14.42 -11.86 -19.58
CA GLY A 192 15.55 -10.95 -19.75
C GLY A 192 15.17 -9.55 -20.22
N ALA A 193 13.89 -9.17 -20.11
CA ALA A 193 13.40 -7.88 -20.57
C ALA A 193 13.84 -6.70 -19.67
N ILE A 194 14.14 -6.98 -18.40
CA ILE A 194 14.51 -5.99 -17.40
C ILE A 194 15.87 -6.35 -16.84
N THR A 195 16.79 -5.40 -16.84
CA THR A 195 18.11 -5.54 -16.20
C THR A 195 18.25 -4.42 -15.17
N ILE A 196 18.55 -4.79 -13.93
CA ILE A 196 18.72 -3.87 -12.81
C ILE A 196 20.16 -4.01 -12.31
N GLU A 197 20.87 -2.88 -12.26
CA GLU A 197 22.25 -2.82 -11.81
C GLU A 197 22.33 -2.84 -10.26
N GLU A 198 23.49 -3.22 -9.72
CA GLU A 198 23.79 -3.17 -8.29
C GLU A 198 23.84 -1.71 -7.81
N GLY A 199 23.42 -1.47 -6.58
CA GLY A 199 23.49 -0.17 -5.90
C GLY A 199 22.15 0.50 -5.67
N THR A 200 22.19 1.67 -5.02
CA THR A 200 20.98 2.44 -4.69
C THR A 200 20.46 3.14 -5.94
N GLN A 201 19.22 2.84 -6.31
CA GLN A 201 18.59 3.43 -7.50
C GLN A 201 17.07 3.53 -7.35
N THR A 202 16.46 4.35 -8.21
CA THR A 202 15.00 4.46 -8.29
C THR A 202 14.49 3.51 -9.35
N LEU A 203 13.61 2.61 -8.94
CA LEU A 203 12.97 1.61 -9.79
C LEU A 203 11.57 2.10 -10.21
N ASP A 204 11.22 1.89 -11.46
CA ASP A 204 9.83 1.99 -11.93
C ASP A 204 9.01 0.76 -11.52
N GLY A 205 7.73 0.69 -11.93
CA GLY A 205 6.85 -0.40 -11.52
C GLY A 205 7.29 -1.78 -12.03
N GLU A 206 7.75 -1.86 -13.29
CA GLU A 206 8.23 -3.11 -13.87
C GLU A 206 9.56 -3.55 -13.25
N GLU A 207 10.48 -2.62 -13.01
CA GLU A 207 11.75 -2.87 -12.33
C GLU A 207 11.54 -3.30 -10.88
N ALA A 208 10.63 -2.64 -10.15
CA ALA A 208 10.27 -3.02 -8.78
C ALA A 208 9.62 -4.41 -8.73
N LEU A 209 8.78 -4.76 -9.71
CA LEU A 209 8.21 -6.11 -9.83
C LEU A 209 9.30 -7.15 -10.10
N ALA A 210 10.25 -6.87 -11.00
CA ALA A 210 11.40 -7.72 -11.28
C ALA A 210 12.26 -7.94 -10.02
N PHE A 211 12.50 -6.88 -9.24
CA PHE A 211 13.22 -6.92 -7.97
C PHE A 211 12.50 -7.77 -6.90
N ALA A 212 11.15 -7.69 -6.84
CA ALA A 212 10.34 -8.51 -5.93
C ALA A 212 10.37 -10.00 -6.27
N ARG A 213 10.56 -10.35 -7.57
CA ARG A 213 10.41 -11.71 -8.09
C ARG A 213 11.72 -12.48 -8.18
N THR A 214 12.85 -11.80 -8.35
CA THR A 214 14.14 -12.44 -8.65
C THR A 214 14.58 -13.42 -7.58
N ARG A 215 15.14 -14.56 -8.03
CA ARG A 215 15.79 -15.61 -7.22
C ARG A 215 17.08 -16.08 -7.87
N LYS A 216 17.67 -15.22 -8.73
CA LYS A 216 18.82 -15.61 -9.56
C LYS A 216 20.08 -15.98 -8.79
N LYS A 217 20.29 -15.38 -7.64
CA LYS A 217 21.54 -15.54 -6.85
C LYS A 217 21.29 -15.86 -5.38
N ASP A 218 20.04 -15.96 -4.93
CA ASP A 218 19.73 -16.08 -3.51
C ASP A 218 18.47 -16.90 -3.20
N SER A 219 18.08 -16.98 -1.92
CA SER A 219 17.01 -17.81 -1.39
C SER A 219 15.65 -17.11 -1.38
N ASP A 220 14.59 -17.87 -1.07
CA ASP A 220 13.25 -17.33 -0.81
C ASP A 220 13.22 -16.37 0.40
N ILE A 221 14.11 -16.55 1.37
CA ILE A 221 14.26 -15.64 2.51
C ILE A 221 14.73 -14.26 2.03
N GLU A 222 15.74 -14.21 1.17
CA GLU A 222 16.24 -12.94 0.62
C GLU A 222 15.19 -12.27 -0.28
N ARG A 223 14.41 -13.06 -1.02
CA ARG A 223 13.25 -12.52 -1.74
C ARG A 223 12.24 -11.88 -0.79
N GLY A 224 11.93 -12.51 0.34
CA GLY A 224 11.06 -11.94 1.37
C GLY A 224 11.58 -10.61 1.91
N LYS A 225 12.89 -10.49 2.16
CA LYS A 225 13.52 -9.22 2.59
C LYS A 225 13.37 -8.13 1.53
N ARG A 226 13.57 -8.45 0.24
CA ARG A 226 13.34 -7.49 -0.85
C ARG A 226 11.88 -7.02 -0.93
N GLN A 227 10.92 -7.92 -0.74
CA GLN A 227 9.50 -7.56 -0.69
C GLN A 227 9.21 -6.61 0.48
N GLN A 228 9.78 -6.84 1.66
CA GLN A 228 9.68 -5.92 2.80
C GLN A 228 10.34 -4.56 2.50
N GLN A 229 11.52 -4.55 1.89
CA GLN A 229 12.21 -3.32 1.47
C GLN A 229 11.36 -2.51 0.49
N LEU A 230 10.70 -3.16 -0.47
CA LEU A 230 9.78 -2.49 -1.40
C LEU A 230 8.59 -1.86 -0.69
N ILE A 231 7.98 -2.54 0.28
CA ILE A 231 6.88 -1.99 1.07
C ILE A 231 7.35 -0.76 1.86
N GLN A 232 8.51 -0.84 2.51
CA GLN A 232 9.10 0.31 3.22
C GLN A 232 9.33 1.50 2.27
N ALA A 233 9.93 1.26 1.11
CA ALA A 233 10.18 2.29 0.10
C ALA A 233 8.88 2.92 -0.45
N ILE A 234 7.82 2.12 -0.63
CA ILE A 234 6.50 2.61 -1.02
C ILE A 234 5.92 3.52 0.07
N VAL A 235 5.98 3.10 1.35
CA VAL A 235 5.47 3.90 2.49
C VAL A 235 6.23 5.21 2.60
N GLU A 236 7.56 5.18 2.56
CA GLU A 236 8.39 6.39 2.57
C GLU A 236 8.06 7.34 1.42
N LYS A 237 7.96 6.80 0.20
CA LYS A 237 7.62 7.59 -0.98
C LYS A 237 6.22 8.18 -0.87
N ALA A 238 5.23 7.39 -0.45
CA ALA A 238 3.86 7.85 -0.25
C ALA A 238 3.77 8.94 0.82
N SER A 239 4.50 8.82 1.93
CA SER A 239 4.50 9.81 3.02
C SER A 239 5.18 11.14 2.65
N SER A 240 5.89 11.19 1.53
CA SER A 240 6.59 12.41 1.10
C SER A 240 5.63 13.49 0.59
N ALA A 241 5.93 14.76 0.87
CA ALA A 241 5.14 15.91 0.39
C ALA A 241 4.99 15.95 -1.14
N SER A 242 5.97 15.41 -1.88
CA SER A 242 5.94 15.32 -3.35
C SER A 242 4.89 14.36 -3.89
N SER A 243 4.37 13.45 -3.06
CA SER A 243 3.40 12.43 -3.47
C SER A 243 1.95 12.86 -3.29
N ILE A 244 1.68 13.95 -2.56
CA ILE A 244 0.30 14.42 -2.29
C ILE A 244 -0.51 14.61 -3.58
N THR A 245 0.08 15.19 -4.62
CA THR A 245 -0.58 15.41 -5.92
C THR A 245 -0.77 14.13 -6.73
N LYS A 246 -0.13 13.05 -6.34
CA LYS A 246 -0.15 11.75 -7.04
C LYS A 246 -1.15 10.75 -6.45
N TYR A 247 -1.70 11.02 -5.27
CA TYR A 247 -2.60 10.10 -4.58
C TYR A 247 -3.83 9.70 -5.41
N ALA A 248 -4.38 10.62 -6.19
CA ALA A 248 -5.51 10.29 -7.07
C ALA A 248 -5.14 9.18 -8.08
N ASN A 249 -3.95 9.26 -8.67
CA ASN A 249 -3.47 8.27 -9.65
C ASN A 249 -3.16 6.94 -8.97
N VAL A 250 -2.55 6.96 -7.77
CA VAL A 250 -2.30 5.76 -6.95
C VAL A 250 -3.62 5.04 -6.65
N ILE A 251 -4.62 5.78 -6.16
CA ILE A 251 -5.94 5.23 -5.83
C ILE A 251 -6.60 4.61 -7.07
N GLN A 252 -6.55 5.28 -8.22
CA GLN A 252 -7.11 4.78 -9.47
C GLN A 252 -6.38 3.53 -9.99
N GLY A 253 -5.05 3.47 -9.88
CA GLY A 253 -4.25 2.30 -10.27
C GLY A 253 -4.57 1.06 -9.43
N ILE A 254 -4.76 1.25 -8.12
CA ILE A 254 -5.09 0.16 -7.20
C ILE A 254 -6.46 -0.45 -7.50
N GLY A 255 -7.49 0.36 -7.73
CA GLY A 255 -8.89 -0.04 -7.60
C GLY A 255 -9.36 -1.16 -8.52
N LYS A 256 -8.80 -1.28 -9.72
CA LYS A 256 -9.21 -2.33 -10.68
C LYS A 256 -8.56 -3.69 -10.41
N ASN A 257 -7.45 -3.70 -9.71
CA ASN A 257 -6.56 -4.84 -9.58
C ASN A 257 -6.33 -5.27 -8.12
N MET A 258 -7.13 -4.74 -7.20
CA MET A 258 -7.09 -5.02 -5.76
C MET A 258 -8.46 -5.55 -5.27
N LYS A 259 -8.42 -6.47 -4.31
CA LYS A 259 -9.59 -6.88 -3.51
C LYS A 259 -9.25 -6.84 -2.03
N THR A 260 -10.22 -6.46 -1.20
CA THR A 260 -10.07 -6.34 0.24
C THR A 260 -11.42 -6.44 0.95
N ASN A 261 -11.39 -6.85 2.21
CA ASN A 261 -12.55 -6.78 3.10
C ASN A 261 -12.62 -5.47 3.90
N MET A 262 -11.65 -4.56 3.72
CA MET A 262 -11.67 -3.25 4.37
C MET A 262 -12.63 -2.29 3.69
N THR A 263 -13.50 -1.66 4.47
CA THR A 263 -14.26 -0.50 4.03
C THR A 263 -13.37 0.74 3.90
N PHE A 264 -13.82 1.74 3.16
CA PHE A 264 -13.08 3.01 3.07
C PHE A 264 -12.92 3.71 4.45
N ALA A 265 -13.88 3.53 5.35
CA ALA A 265 -13.81 4.08 6.70
C ALA A 265 -12.69 3.44 7.53
N GLU A 266 -12.55 2.11 7.46
CA GLU A 266 -11.48 1.36 8.12
C GLU A 266 -10.10 1.69 7.53
N MET A 267 -9.99 1.80 6.20
CA MET A 267 -8.74 2.24 5.57
C MET A 267 -8.28 3.61 6.04
N LYS A 268 -9.19 4.54 6.31
CA LYS A 268 -8.84 5.84 6.90
C LYS A 268 -8.26 5.72 8.31
N GLY A 269 -8.62 4.70 9.07
CA GLY A 269 -8.04 4.44 10.39
C GLY A 269 -6.51 4.33 10.35
N PHE A 270 -5.96 3.76 9.29
CA PHE A 270 -4.51 3.64 9.11
C PHE A 270 -3.78 4.97 8.85
N THR A 271 -4.50 6.07 8.56
CA THR A 271 -3.85 7.39 8.37
C THR A 271 -3.13 7.86 9.63
N ASN A 272 -3.56 7.44 10.81
CA ASN A 272 -2.90 7.75 12.08
C ASN A 272 -1.46 7.21 12.11
N TYR A 273 -1.22 6.02 11.53
CA TYR A 273 0.12 5.45 11.43
C TYR A 273 0.98 6.20 10.42
N VAL A 274 0.46 6.49 9.23
CA VAL A 274 1.20 7.20 8.17
C VAL A 274 1.60 8.62 8.59
N MET A 275 0.78 9.27 9.42
CA MET A 275 1.02 10.63 9.92
C MET A 275 1.82 10.68 11.23
N ALA A 276 2.05 9.54 11.88
CA ALA A 276 2.85 9.48 13.09
C ALA A 276 4.33 9.78 12.77
N SER A 277 4.91 10.73 13.49
CA SER A 277 6.32 11.13 13.30
C SER A 277 7.32 10.09 13.81
N ASP A 278 6.85 9.15 14.61
CA ASP A 278 7.60 8.12 15.32
C ASP A 278 7.25 6.69 14.87
N LEU A 279 6.61 6.54 13.71
CA LEU A 279 6.28 5.23 13.15
C LEU A 279 7.55 4.38 12.98
N SER A 280 7.57 3.23 13.66
CA SER A 280 8.64 2.24 13.54
C SER A 280 8.15 1.04 12.74
N ILE A 281 8.90 0.65 11.71
CA ILE A 281 8.60 -0.53 10.89
C ILE A 281 9.68 -1.58 11.12
N GLU A 282 9.29 -2.72 11.70
CA GLU A 282 10.16 -3.86 11.95
C GLU A 282 9.92 -4.97 10.94
N SER A 283 10.98 -5.47 10.31
CA SER A 283 10.92 -6.61 9.39
C SER A 283 11.26 -7.92 10.10
N LEU A 284 10.35 -8.87 10.02
CA LEU A 284 10.46 -10.20 10.58
C LEU A 284 10.50 -11.24 9.45
N ASN A 285 11.24 -12.32 9.68
CA ASN A 285 11.31 -13.45 8.75
C ASN A 285 10.93 -14.73 9.47
N LEU A 286 10.10 -15.53 8.85
CA LEU A 286 9.77 -16.86 9.34
C LEU A 286 11.01 -17.74 9.21
N LYS A 287 11.45 -18.35 10.32
CA LYS A 287 12.53 -19.34 10.30
C LYS A 287 11.95 -20.72 10.02
N GLY A 288 12.52 -21.40 9.05
CA GLY A 288 12.18 -22.79 8.70
C GLY A 288 13.45 -23.61 8.55
N SER A 289 13.31 -24.93 8.51
CA SER A 289 14.37 -25.85 8.12
C SER A 289 14.06 -26.39 6.73
N ASP A 290 15.09 -26.54 5.90
CA ASP A 290 14.97 -27.30 4.66
C ASP A 290 14.72 -28.78 4.99
N SER A 291 13.68 -29.35 4.40
CA SER A 291 13.32 -30.77 4.56
C SER A 291 13.62 -31.56 3.30
#